data_59752f5d1f0a2f54db3c8450cd3dda42
#
_entry.id   59752f5d1f0a2f54db3c8450cd3dda42
#
_cell.length_a   1.000
_cell.length_b   1.000
_cell.length_c   1.000
_cell.angle_alpha   90.00
_cell.angle_beta   90.00
_cell.angle_gamma   90.00
#
_symmetry.space_group_name_H-M   'P 1'
#
loop_
_entity.id
_entity.type
_entity.pdbx_description
1 polymer ?
#
loop_
_entity_poly.entity_id
_entity_poly.type
_entity_poly.pdbx_seq_one_letter_code
_entity_poly.pdbx_strand_id
1 'polypeptide(L)'
;MMPRKTLTVLAATTMLFAVGQASAQSMNLLGYQGDNIHRLQVTGNDFSAELARDYKDLALYERDEMVDWPDAELFSEKAIAAANNQQVAPENPENWNIGTPQEMAELKAGRAELIQALNSGATTRAPAIAALAQTKYDCWVEQQEEGWQSTHIRACKDDFYAALAALKEPQKMAVMTESEQVVVYFEFDRSDITPRTAQALNEFVRLLPPKQSVGLVIAGHTDLSGSNAYNLALSARRAEAVQDYLADLGVTATEVANIEVLALGESEPAVPTADGVRLPENRRVVVQVNTAR
;
A
#
# COMPACT_ATOMS: atom_id res chain seq x y z
N MET A 1 20.37 -57.87 -54.05
CA MET A 1 19.78 -56.53 -54.07
C MET A 1 18.90 -56.43 -52.83
N MET A 2 19.47 -55.90 -51.69
CA MET A 2 18.76 -55.80 -50.41
C MET A 2 18.56 -54.31 -50.10
N PRO A 3 17.39 -53.89 -49.59
CA PRO A 3 17.15 -52.46 -49.28
C PRO A 3 17.75 -52.07 -47.92
N ARG A 4 18.36 -50.91 -47.92
CA ARG A 4 18.92 -50.23 -46.73
C ARG A 4 17.79 -49.83 -45.76
N LYS A 5 17.96 -50.21 -44.50
CA LYS A 5 17.10 -49.72 -43.38
C LYS A 5 17.61 -48.32 -42.93
N THR A 6 16.75 -47.35 -43.09
CA THR A 6 16.95 -46.02 -42.53
C THR A 6 16.66 -46.03 -41.04
N LEU A 7 17.64 -45.61 -40.25
CA LEU A 7 17.54 -45.44 -38.80
C LEU A 7 16.95 -44.06 -38.53
N THR A 8 15.74 -44.03 -37.99
CA THR A 8 15.10 -42.78 -37.55
C THR A 8 15.56 -42.45 -36.12
N VAL A 9 16.30 -41.38 -35.98
CA VAL A 9 16.69 -40.86 -34.69
C VAL A 9 15.52 -40.11 -34.07
N LEU A 10 14.98 -40.63 -32.98
CA LEU A 10 14.00 -39.92 -32.17
C LEU A 10 14.74 -38.83 -31.36
N ALA A 11 14.51 -37.56 -31.68
CA ALA A 11 14.92 -36.45 -30.86
C ALA A 11 14.00 -36.36 -29.64
N ALA A 12 14.55 -36.63 -28.46
CA ALA A 12 13.84 -36.40 -27.19
C ALA A 12 13.81 -34.90 -26.93
N THR A 13 12.63 -34.32 -27.11
CA THR A 13 12.35 -32.94 -26.72
C THR A 13 12.15 -32.89 -25.20
N THR A 14 13.16 -32.36 -24.49
CA THR A 14 13.05 -32.02 -23.08
C THR A 14 12.06 -30.86 -22.93
N MET A 15 10.86 -31.14 -22.44
CA MET A 15 9.95 -30.13 -21.96
C MET A 15 10.50 -29.56 -20.66
N LEU A 16 11.03 -28.34 -20.73
CA LEU A 16 11.17 -27.51 -19.55
C LEU A 16 9.76 -27.20 -19.03
N PHE A 17 9.40 -27.77 -17.91
CA PHE A 17 8.27 -27.26 -17.13
C PHE A 17 8.64 -25.89 -16.60
N ALA A 18 8.19 -24.83 -17.26
CA ALA A 18 8.05 -23.53 -16.65
C ALA A 18 7.09 -23.72 -15.48
N VAL A 19 7.56 -23.49 -14.25
CA VAL A 19 6.72 -23.37 -13.07
C VAL A 19 5.78 -22.21 -13.35
N GLY A 20 4.54 -22.56 -13.70
CA GLY A 20 3.52 -21.62 -14.11
C GLY A 20 3.22 -20.66 -12.97
N GLN A 21 3.25 -19.39 -13.28
CA GLN A 21 2.48 -18.38 -12.57
C GLN A 21 1.05 -18.93 -12.43
N ALA A 22 0.61 -19.14 -11.20
CA ALA A 22 -0.78 -19.46 -10.94
C ALA A 22 -1.58 -18.22 -11.36
N SER A 23 -2.09 -18.25 -12.57
CA SER A 23 -2.93 -17.21 -13.11
C SER A 23 -4.24 -17.17 -12.30
N ALA A 24 -4.67 -15.98 -11.92
CA ALA A 24 -5.96 -15.70 -11.31
C ALA A 24 -7.19 -16.17 -12.16
N GLN A 25 -6.96 -16.80 -13.30
CA GLN A 25 -7.97 -17.31 -14.24
C GLN A 25 -8.89 -18.39 -13.68
N SER A 26 -8.64 -18.94 -12.48
CA SER A 26 -9.51 -19.97 -11.89
C SER A 26 -10.73 -19.41 -11.14
N MET A 27 -10.86 -18.08 -10.99
CA MET A 27 -11.95 -17.48 -10.22
C MET A 27 -13.23 -17.22 -11.04
N ASN A 28 -13.16 -17.25 -12.36
CA ASN A 28 -14.25 -16.88 -13.26
C ASN A 28 -15.37 -17.94 -13.43
N LEU A 29 -15.45 -18.96 -12.59
CA LEU A 29 -16.39 -20.06 -12.81
C LEU A 29 -17.81 -19.82 -12.27
N LEU A 30 -18.09 -18.72 -11.55
CA LEU A 30 -19.38 -18.51 -10.88
C LEU A 30 -20.00 -17.11 -11.06
N GLY A 31 -19.50 -16.29 -11.95
CA GLY A 31 -20.22 -15.10 -12.42
C GLY A 31 -20.14 -13.86 -11.51
N TYR A 32 -20.08 -13.97 -10.20
CA TYR A 32 -19.94 -12.83 -9.27
C TYR A 32 -18.57 -12.85 -8.59
N GLN A 33 -17.77 -11.79 -8.82
CA GLN A 33 -16.37 -11.73 -8.35
C GLN A 33 -16.29 -11.30 -6.88
N GLY A 34 -17.21 -10.45 -6.43
CA GLY A 34 -17.27 -9.94 -5.06
C GLY A 34 -17.31 -11.01 -3.98
N ASP A 35 -17.98 -12.16 -4.24
CA ASP A 35 -18.05 -13.26 -3.28
C ASP A 35 -16.69 -13.94 -3.03
N ASN A 36 -15.79 -13.88 -3.99
CA ASN A 36 -14.50 -14.59 -3.96
C ASN A 36 -13.29 -13.65 -3.83
N ILE A 37 -13.49 -12.37 -3.81
CA ILE A 37 -12.39 -11.37 -3.79
C ILE A 37 -11.42 -11.57 -2.61
N HIS A 38 -11.92 -12.04 -1.46
CA HIS A 38 -11.08 -12.35 -0.29
C HIS A 38 -10.00 -13.41 -0.58
N ARG A 39 -10.18 -14.26 -1.61
CA ARG A 39 -9.23 -15.30 -2.02
C ARG A 39 -8.15 -14.78 -2.97
N LEU A 40 -8.31 -13.58 -3.51
CA LEU A 40 -7.32 -13.00 -4.41
C LEU A 40 -5.97 -12.87 -3.70
N GLN A 41 -4.96 -13.55 -4.22
CA GLN A 41 -3.58 -13.44 -3.78
C GLN A 41 -2.82 -12.52 -4.73
N VAL A 42 -2.21 -11.48 -4.20
CA VAL A 42 -1.44 -10.50 -4.98
C VAL A 42 0.01 -10.55 -4.55
N THR A 43 0.91 -10.75 -5.51
CA THR A 43 2.36 -10.76 -5.29
C THR A 43 3.02 -9.64 -6.06
N GLY A 44 4.16 -9.15 -5.59
CA GLY A 44 4.86 -8.02 -6.20
C GLY A 44 4.58 -6.70 -5.48
N ASN A 45 5.29 -5.66 -5.92
CA ASN A 45 5.24 -4.30 -5.37
C ASN A 45 5.28 -3.24 -6.48
N ASP A 46 4.96 -3.61 -7.71
CA ASP A 46 4.75 -2.67 -8.80
C ASP A 46 3.35 -2.04 -8.72
N PHE A 47 3.11 -1.08 -9.58
CA PHE A 47 1.84 -0.35 -9.60
C PHE A 47 0.62 -1.25 -9.75
N SER A 48 0.69 -2.29 -10.60
CA SER A 48 -0.43 -3.21 -10.83
C SER A 48 -0.73 -4.05 -9.59
N ALA A 49 0.32 -4.53 -8.91
CA ALA A 49 0.17 -5.30 -7.68
C ALA A 49 -0.39 -4.44 -6.53
N GLU A 50 0.12 -3.21 -6.36
CA GLU A 50 -0.42 -2.26 -5.36
C GLU A 50 -1.88 -1.92 -5.65
N LEU A 51 -2.19 -1.61 -6.90
CA LEU A 51 -3.54 -1.28 -7.35
C LEU A 51 -4.53 -2.44 -7.12
N ALA A 52 -4.07 -3.68 -7.35
CA ALA A 52 -4.86 -4.87 -7.08
C ALA A 52 -5.18 -5.05 -5.59
N ARG A 53 -4.24 -4.73 -4.69
CA ARG A 53 -4.47 -4.77 -3.25
C ARG A 53 -5.45 -3.70 -2.81
N ASP A 54 -5.23 -2.47 -3.24
CA ASP A 54 -6.07 -1.34 -2.85
C ASP A 54 -7.52 -1.51 -3.34
N TYR A 55 -7.73 -1.98 -4.59
CA TYR A 55 -9.09 -2.30 -5.07
C TYR A 55 -9.70 -3.52 -4.38
N LYS A 56 -8.89 -4.51 -4.00
CA LYS A 56 -9.40 -5.63 -3.19
C LYS A 56 -9.92 -5.13 -1.85
N ASP A 57 -9.18 -4.26 -1.18
CA ASP A 57 -9.57 -3.70 0.11
C ASP A 57 -10.84 -2.84 -0.02
N LEU A 58 -10.95 -2.04 -1.09
CA LEU A 58 -12.14 -1.26 -1.39
C LEU A 58 -13.35 -2.16 -1.67
N ALA A 59 -13.19 -3.20 -2.49
CA ALA A 59 -14.25 -4.17 -2.77
C ALA A 59 -14.76 -4.89 -1.51
N LEU A 60 -13.84 -5.23 -0.61
CA LEU A 60 -14.19 -5.83 0.69
C LEU A 60 -14.94 -4.85 1.58
N TYR A 61 -14.55 -3.58 1.57
CA TYR A 61 -15.25 -2.53 2.31
C TYR A 61 -16.68 -2.33 1.80
N GLU A 62 -16.88 -2.21 0.48
CA GLU A 62 -18.21 -2.08 -0.11
C GLU A 62 -19.09 -3.31 0.20
N ARG A 63 -18.53 -4.51 0.14
CA ARG A 63 -19.26 -5.73 0.43
C ARG A 63 -19.63 -5.89 1.91
N ASP A 64 -18.68 -5.68 2.81
CA ASP A 64 -18.80 -6.11 4.22
C ASP A 64 -19.30 -4.99 5.13
N GLU A 65 -18.96 -3.74 4.85
CA GLU A 65 -19.30 -2.58 5.68
C GLU A 65 -20.47 -1.75 5.08
N MET A 66 -20.44 -1.52 3.77
CA MET A 66 -21.45 -0.74 3.07
C MET A 66 -22.63 -1.61 2.60
N VAL A 67 -22.41 -2.92 2.43
CA VAL A 67 -23.38 -3.89 1.90
C VAL A 67 -23.83 -3.51 0.48
N ASP A 68 -22.93 -2.83 -0.27
CA ASP A 68 -23.12 -2.46 -1.67
C ASP A 68 -22.50 -3.51 -2.59
N TRP A 69 -23.35 -4.41 -3.10
CA TRP A 69 -22.92 -5.52 -3.95
C TRP A 69 -22.51 -5.10 -5.37
N PRO A 70 -23.19 -4.15 -6.03
CA PRO A 70 -22.76 -3.60 -7.31
C PRO A 70 -21.36 -3.02 -7.29
N ASP A 71 -21.04 -2.18 -6.29
CA ASP A 71 -19.74 -1.53 -6.21
C ASP A 71 -18.65 -2.48 -5.72
N ALA A 72 -19.00 -3.41 -4.82
CA ALA A 72 -18.13 -4.53 -4.47
C ALA A 72 -17.73 -5.38 -5.70
N GLU A 73 -18.64 -5.61 -6.64
CA GLU A 73 -18.34 -6.32 -7.89
C GLU A 73 -17.44 -5.50 -8.80
N LEU A 74 -17.76 -4.23 -9.03
CA LEU A 74 -16.96 -3.31 -9.84
C LEU A 74 -15.50 -3.27 -9.36
N PHE A 75 -15.28 -3.06 -8.08
CA PHE A 75 -13.92 -2.98 -7.52
C PHE A 75 -13.24 -4.34 -7.46
N SER A 76 -13.99 -5.44 -7.33
CA SER A 76 -13.45 -6.80 -7.46
C SER A 76 -12.93 -7.08 -8.87
N GLU A 77 -13.67 -6.69 -9.91
CA GLU A 77 -13.22 -6.79 -11.30
C GLU A 77 -11.95 -5.99 -11.55
N LYS A 78 -11.88 -4.76 -11.03
CA LYS A 78 -10.67 -3.91 -11.11
C LYS A 78 -9.48 -4.54 -10.38
N ALA A 79 -9.68 -5.10 -9.20
CA ALA A 79 -8.63 -5.80 -8.44
C ALA A 79 -8.08 -6.98 -9.21
N ILE A 80 -8.96 -7.82 -9.79
CA ILE A 80 -8.58 -9.00 -10.57
C ILE A 80 -7.87 -8.58 -11.87
N ALA A 81 -8.35 -7.55 -12.56
CA ALA A 81 -7.71 -7.02 -13.76
C ALA A 81 -6.29 -6.52 -13.45
N ALA A 82 -6.12 -5.74 -12.39
CA ALA A 82 -4.82 -5.25 -11.96
C ALA A 82 -3.88 -6.41 -11.55
N ALA A 83 -4.36 -7.40 -10.80
CA ALA A 83 -3.59 -8.59 -10.43
C ALA A 83 -3.11 -9.40 -11.65
N ASN A 84 -3.81 -9.32 -12.77
CA ASN A 84 -3.43 -9.91 -14.05
C ASN A 84 -2.58 -8.97 -14.93
N ASN A 85 -2.05 -7.87 -14.37
CA ASN A 85 -1.30 -6.85 -15.11
C ASN A 85 -2.07 -6.22 -16.28
N GLN A 86 -3.40 -6.20 -16.22
CA GLN A 86 -4.21 -5.48 -17.17
C GLN A 86 -4.24 -3.99 -16.79
N GLN A 87 -4.34 -3.14 -17.80
CA GLN A 87 -4.44 -1.71 -17.55
C GLN A 87 -5.82 -1.37 -16.96
N VAL A 88 -5.84 -0.83 -15.75
CA VAL A 88 -7.03 -0.35 -15.08
C VAL A 88 -7.00 1.17 -15.01
N ALA A 89 -7.95 1.81 -15.68
CA ALA A 89 -8.08 3.26 -15.68
C ALA A 89 -8.87 3.75 -14.46
N PRO A 90 -8.59 4.99 -13.97
CA PRO A 90 -9.46 5.67 -13.01
C PRO A 90 -10.86 5.86 -13.57
N GLU A 91 -11.88 5.82 -12.73
CA GLU A 91 -13.27 6.01 -13.12
C GLU A 91 -13.49 7.29 -13.93
N ASN A 92 -14.40 7.20 -14.91
CA ASN A 92 -14.85 8.39 -15.62
C ASN A 92 -16.16 8.89 -14.98
N PRO A 93 -16.15 10.05 -14.31
CA PRO A 93 -17.33 10.54 -13.60
C PRO A 93 -18.54 10.79 -14.51
N GLU A 94 -18.33 10.88 -15.83
CA GLU A 94 -19.43 11.00 -16.81
C GLU A 94 -20.27 9.70 -16.92
N ASN A 95 -19.75 8.58 -16.47
CA ASN A 95 -20.47 7.30 -16.43
C ASN A 95 -21.30 7.14 -15.16
N TRP A 96 -21.25 8.10 -14.24
CA TRP A 96 -21.87 8.05 -12.93
C TRP A 96 -22.93 9.14 -12.78
N ASN A 97 -23.94 8.89 -11.95
CA ASN A 97 -25.06 9.84 -11.75
C ASN A 97 -24.70 10.90 -10.69
N ILE A 98 -23.76 11.77 -11.00
CA ILE A 98 -23.30 12.81 -10.08
C ILE A 98 -24.34 13.94 -9.92
N GLY A 99 -24.67 14.26 -8.67
CA GLY A 99 -25.82 15.08 -8.30
C GLY A 99 -25.81 16.52 -8.83
N THR A 100 -24.64 17.19 -8.88
CA THR A 100 -24.57 18.60 -9.29
C THR A 100 -23.48 18.86 -10.33
N PRO A 101 -23.65 19.91 -11.18
CA PRO A 101 -22.61 20.32 -12.13
C PRO A 101 -21.30 20.72 -11.45
N GLN A 102 -21.34 21.21 -10.21
CA GLN A 102 -20.14 21.59 -9.46
C GLN A 102 -19.35 20.35 -9.04
N GLU A 103 -20.01 19.36 -8.45
CA GLU A 103 -19.40 18.09 -8.07
C GLU A 103 -18.80 17.37 -9.28
N MET A 104 -19.54 17.33 -10.39
CA MET A 104 -19.05 16.79 -11.63
C MET A 104 -17.76 17.51 -12.12
N ALA A 105 -17.72 18.84 -12.02
CA ALA A 105 -16.57 19.62 -12.42
C ALA A 105 -15.35 19.35 -11.51
N GLU A 106 -15.56 19.20 -10.20
CA GLU A 106 -14.50 18.85 -9.24
C GLU A 106 -13.93 17.45 -9.51
N LEU A 107 -14.78 16.45 -9.74
CA LEU A 107 -14.35 15.09 -10.08
C LEU A 107 -13.55 15.07 -11.39
N LYS A 108 -14.02 15.77 -12.43
CA LYS A 108 -13.28 15.88 -13.70
C LYS A 108 -11.91 16.53 -13.54
N ALA A 109 -11.81 17.56 -12.70
CA ALA A 109 -10.54 18.22 -12.40
C ALA A 109 -9.59 17.26 -11.67
N GLY A 110 -10.07 16.58 -10.62
CA GLY A 110 -9.29 15.58 -9.88
C GLY A 110 -8.79 14.46 -10.80
N ARG A 111 -9.68 13.94 -11.68
CA ARG A 111 -9.29 12.92 -12.66
C ARG A 111 -8.18 13.39 -13.60
N ALA A 112 -8.28 14.61 -14.11
CA ALA A 112 -7.27 15.15 -15.00
C ALA A 112 -5.90 15.27 -14.32
N GLU A 113 -5.87 15.72 -13.07
CA GLU A 113 -4.65 15.79 -12.27
C GLU A 113 -4.05 14.40 -11.99
N LEU A 114 -4.89 13.43 -11.65
CA LEU A 114 -4.48 12.04 -11.44
C LEU A 114 -3.86 11.45 -12.71
N ILE A 115 -4.55 11.54 -13.84
CA ILE A 115 -4.05 11.04 -15.13
C ILE A 115 -2.72 11.70 -15.50
N GLN A 116 -2.59 13.00 -15.28
CA GLN A 116 -1.33 13.71 -15.49
C GLN A 116 -0.20 13.14 -14.63
N ALA A 117 -0.45 12.89 -13.35
CA ALA A 117 0.52 12.31 -12.43
C ALA A 117 0.94 10.89 -12.87
N LEU A 118 -0.03 10.02 -13.19
CA LEU A 118 0.22 8.65 -13.64
C LEU A 118 1.06 8.65 -14.93
N ASN A 119 0.70 9.48 -15.92
CA ASN A 119 1.43 9.59 -17.18
C ASN A 119 2.82 10.22 -17.03
N SER A 120 3.06 10.96 -15.94
CA SER A 120 4.37 11.55 -15.61
C SER A 120 5.30 10.57 -14.87
N GLY A 121 5.01 9.28 -14.91
CA GLY A 121 5.86 8.22 -14.36
C GLY A 121 5.66 7.98 -12.87
N ALA A 122 4.55 8.44 -12.27
CA ALA A 122 4.24 8.16 -10.86
C ALA A 122 4.12 6.65 -10.59
N THR A 123 3.59 5.88 -11.54
CA THR A 123 3.45 4.42 -11.46
C THR A 123 4.78 3.67 -11.28
N THR A 124 5.88 4.24 -11.75
CA THR A 124 7.23 3.65 -11.59
C THR A 124 7.95 4.26 -10.40
N ARG A 125 7.80 5.59 -10.20
CA ARG A 125 8.52 6.32 -9.15
C ARG A 125 7.97 6.07 -7.76
N ALA A 126 6.66 5.92 -7.64
CA ALA A 126 5.94 5.76 -6.37
C ALA A 126 4.70 4.86 -6.56
N PRO A 127 4.90 3.57 -6.91
CA PRO A 127 3.82 2.68 -7.32
C PRO A 127 2.68 2.59 -6.29
N ALA A 128 2.99 2.44 -5.02
CA ALA A 128 2.00 2.35 -3.96
C ALA A 128 1.18 3.64 -3.79
N ILE A 129 1.84 4.83 -3.84
CA ILE A 129 1.13 6.10 -3.72
C ILE A 129 0.28 6.37 -4.97
N ALA A 130 0.76 5.95 -6.14
CA ALA A 130 0.03 6.09 -7.39
C ALA A 130 -1.23 5.20 -7.40
N ALA A 131 -1.13 3.96 -6.88
CA ALA A 131 -2.25 3.06 -6.71
C ALA A 131 -3.27 3.62 -5.71
N LEU A 132 -2.80 4.05 -4.54
CA LEU A 132 -3.64 4.68 -3.53
C LEU A 132 -4.38 5.92 -4.08
N ALA A 133 -3.68 6.79 -4.82
CA ALA A 133 -4.31 7.97 -5.41
C ALA A 133 -5.44 7.57 -6.39
N GLN A 134 -5.22 6.55 -7.22
CA GLN A 134 -6.25 6.08 -8.14
C GLN A 134 -7.43 5.46 -7.41
N THR A 135 -7.19 4.62 -6.43
CA THR A 135 -8.25 3.92 -5.69
C THR A 135 -9.07 4.90 -4.85
N LYS A 136 -8.43 5.90 -4.22
CA LYS A 136 -9.13 6.93 -3.45
C LYS A 136 -9.90 7.90 -4.34
N TYR A 137 -9.44 8.13 -5.57
CA TYR A 137 -10.21 8.86 -6.56
C TYR A 137 -11.49 8.09 -6.94
N ASP A 138 -11.38 6.80 -7.22
CA ASP A 138 -12.52 5.96 -7.59
C ASP A 138 -13.53 5.84 -6.43
N CYS A 139 -13.05 5.67 -5.20
CA CYS A 139 -13.87 5.77 -3.99
C CYS A 139 -14.61 7.11 -3.89
N TRP A 140 -13.94 8.24 -4.21
CA TRP A 140 -14.61 9.54 -4.20
C TRP A 140 -15.69 9.64 -5.27
N VAL A 141 -15.48 9.10 -6.47
CA VAL A 141 -16.48 9.09 -7.55
C VAL A 141 -17.72 8.32 -7.11
N GLU A 142 -17.54 7.12 -6.60
CA GLU A 142 -18.59 6.22 -6.12
C GLU A 142 -19.36 6.87 -4.97
N GLN A 143 -18.70 7.29 -3.88
CA GLN A 143 -19.36 7.92 -2.74
C GLN A 143 -20.06 9.24 -3.11
N GLN A 144 -19.58 9.97 -4.12
CA GLN A 144 -20.22 11.17 -4.63
C GLN A 144 -21.51 10.85 -5.40
N GLU A 145 -21.57 9.71 -6.07
CA GLU A 145 -22.76 9.20 -6.76
C GLU A 145 -23.86 8.87 -5.75
N GLU A 146 -23.53 8.15 -4.67
CA GLU A 146 -24.47 7.87 -3.58
C GLU A 146 -25.04 9.14 -2.94
N GLY A 147 -24.20 10.17 -2.72
CA GLY A 147 -24.59 11.55 -2.39
C GLY A 147 -25.11 11.77 -0.96
N TRP A 148 -25.24 10.75 -0.10
CA TRP A 148 -25.84 10.88 1.23
C TRP A 148 -24.85 10.76 2.40
N GLN A 149 -23.69 10.15 2.19
CA GLN A 149 -22.66 9.95 3.21
C GLN A 149 -21.57 11.02 3.17
N SER A 150 -21.87 12.25 3.55
CA SER A 150 -20.93 13.38 3.44
C SER A 150 -19.58 13.18 4.13
N THR A 151 -19.50 12.33 5.15
CA THR A 151 -18.25 11.96 5.84
C THR A 151 -17.39 11.03 5.00
N HIS A 152 -17.97 10.06 4.32
CA HIS A 152 -17.27 9.12 3.45
C HIS A 152 -16.78 9.81 2.17
N ILE A 153 -17.66 10.62 1.54
CA ILE A 153 -17.29 11.47 0.40
C ILE A 153 -16.03 12.30 0.75
N ARG A 154 -16.06 12.97 1.91
CA ARG A 154 -14.93 13.79 2.35
C ARG A 154 -13.68 12.96 2.60
N ALA A 155 -13.80 11.81 3.26
CA ALA A 155 -12.66 10.94 3.55
C ALA A 155 -11.97 10.48 2.27
N CYS A 156 -12.71 9.94 1.29
CA CYS A 156 -12.14 9.53 0.01
C CYS A 156 -11.50 10.69 -0.75
N LYS A 157 -12.18 11.86 -0.77
CA LYS A 157 -11.67 13.08 -1.42
C LYS A 157 -10.39 13.59 -0.77
N ASP A 158 -10.35 13.69 0.55
CA ASP A 158 -9.19 14.17 1.30
C ASP A 158 -8.00 13.22 1.14
N ASP A 159 -8.24 11.90 1.23
CA ASP A 159 -7.23 10.88 1.00
C ASP A 159 -6.68 10.93 -0.44
N PHE A 160 -7.55 11.11 -1.43
CA PHE A 160 -7.15 11.29 -2.83
C PHE A 160 -6.20 12.47 -2.99
N TYR A 161 -6.58 13.66 -2.50
CA TYR A 161 -5.74 14.84 -2.64
C TYR A 161 -4.45 14.73 -1.83
N ALA A 162 -4.46 14.07 -0.68
CA ALA A 162 -3.24 13.79 0.08
C ALA A 162 -2.28 12.89 -0.69
N ALA A 163 -2.78 11.80 -1.29
CA ALA A 163 -1.98 10.92 -2.13
C ALA A 163 -1.47 11.64 -3.38
N LEU A 164 -2.32 12.43 -4.04
CA LEU A 164 -1.95 13.22 -5.22
C LEU A 164 -0.88 14.28 -4.90
N ALA A 165 -0.97 14.94 -3.75
CA ALA A 165 0.04 15.88 -3.28
C ALA A 165 1.37 15.15 -3.04
N ALA A 166 1.35 13.98 -2.43
CA ALA A 166 2.53 13.16 -2.21
C ALA A 166 3.21 12.70 -3.52
N LEU A 167 2.46 12.57 -4.63
CA LEU A 167 3.02 12.30 -5.95
C LEU A 167 3.69 13.52 -6.59
N LYS A 168 3.22 14.74 -6.26
CA LYS A 168 3.73 16.01 -6.80
C LYS A 168 4.99 16.49 -6.08
N GLU A 169 5.10 16.16 -4.81
CA GLU A 169 6.33 16.47 -4.08
C GLU A 169 7.48 15.62 -4.63
N PRO A 170 8.70 16.18 -4.79
CA PRO A 170 9.86 15.35 -4.95
C PRO A 170 9.83 14.42 -3.73
N GLN A 171 9.70 13.10 -3.98
CA GLN A 171 9.64 12.11 -2.93
C GLN A 171 10.75 12.47 -1.93
N LYS A 172 10.40 13.02 -0.78
CA LYS A 172 11.24 12.86 0.39
C LYS A 172 11.24 11.37 0.64
N MET A 173 12.08 10.64 -0.10
CA MET A 173 12.56 9.35 0.33
C MET A 173 12.89 9.54 1.79
N ALA A 174 12.52 8.57 2.61
CA ALA A 174 12.92 8.58 4.01
C ALA A 174 14.32 9.17 4.04
N VAL A 175 14.43 10.44 4.53
CA VAL A 175 15.70 11.14 4.49
C VAL A 175 16.55 10.35 5.44
N MET A 176 17.42 9.51 4.90
CA MET A 176 18.55 9.04 5.66
C MET A 176 19.36 10.29 5.91
N THR A 177 19.13 10.92 7.04
CA THR A 177 20.06 11.90 7.60
C THR A 177 21.37 11.18 7.82
N GLU A 178 22.49 11.89 7.81
CA GLU A 178 23.83 11.32 8.06
C GLU A 178 23.95 10.55 9.40
N SER A 179 22.93 10.52 10.23
CA SER A 179 22.72 9.60 11.35
C SER A 179 21.71 8.54 10.93
N GLU A 180 22.19 7.49 10.33
CA GLU A 180 21.69 6.11 10.18
C GLU A 180 20.29 5.84 10.79
N GLN A 181 19.24 6.56 10.36
CA GLN A 181 17.85 6.36 10.85
C GLN A 181 16.84 6.44 9.72
N VAL A 182 15.73 5.71 9.87
CA VAL A 182 14.54 5.85 9.03
C VAL A 182 13.34 6.24 9.90
N VAL A 183 12.48 7.11 9.36
CA VAL A 183 11.23 7.51 9.99
C VAL A 183 10.08 7.04 9.10
N VAL A 184 9.17 6.27 9.65
CA VAL A 184 7.97 5.80 8.96
C VAL A 184 6.72 6.30 9.68
N TYR A 185 5.67 6.61 8.92
CA TYR A 185 4.45 7.25 9.41
C TYR A 185 3.27 6.30 9.33
N PHE A 186 2.30 6.52 10.23
CA PHE A 186 1.11 5.70 10.37
C PHE A 186 -0.17 6.52 10.23
N GLU A 187 -1.20 5.88 9.70
CA GLU A 187 -2.53 6.43 9.67
C GLU A 187 -3.10 6.61 11.10
N PHE A 188 -4.16 7.43 11.18
CA PHE A 188 -4.83 7.69 12.46
C PHE A 188 -5.39 6.37 13.01
N ASP A 189 -5.07 6.09 14.29
CA ASP A 189 -5.51 4.89 15.01
C ASP A 189 -5.09 3.55 14.38
N ARG A 190 -4.06 3.54 13.52
CA ARG A 190 -3.55 2.35 12.82
C ARG A 190 -2.11 2.04 13.21
N SER A 191 -1.76 0.74 13.07
CA SER A 191 -0.40 0.22 13.27
C SER A 191 0.06 -0.69 12.13
N ASP A 192 -0.69 -0.81 11.05
CA ASP A 192 -0.35 -1.64 9.90
C ASP A 192 0.78 -1.03 9.08
N ILE A 193 1.61 -1.89 8.51
CA ILE A 193 2.67 -1.51 7.59
C ILE A 193 2.06 -1.23 6.23
N THR A 194 1.95 0.04 5.88
CA THR A 194 1.49 0.45 4.56
C THR A 194 2.55 0.15 3.49
N PRO A 195 2.19 0.07 2.20
CA PRO A 195 3.17 -0.08 1.12
C PRO A 195 4.27 0.98 1.14
N ARG A 196 3.94 2.21 1.50
CA ARG A 196 4.91 3.30 1.67
C ARG A 196 5.87 3.04 2.82
N THR A 197 5.37 2.59 3.96
CA THR A 197 6.18 2.19 5.12
C THR A 197 7.09 1.02 4.74
N ALA A 198 6.55 0.01 4.06
CA ALA A 198 7.29 -1.14 3.58
C ALA A 198 8.45 -0.74 2.64
N GLN A 199 8.20 0.15 1.69
CA GLN A 199 9.24 0.65 0.78
C GLN A 199 10.38 1.36 1.53
N ALA A 200 10.05 2.22 2.49
CA ALA A 200 11.05 2.92 3.30
C ALA A 200 11.90 1.96 4.14
N LEU A 201 11.27 0.94 4.73
CA LEU A 201 11.97 -0.08 5.51
C LEU A 201 12.84 -0.99 4.62
N ASN A 202 12.37 -1.37 3.43
CA ASN A 202 13.16 -2.13 2.45
C ASN A 202 14.43 -1.37 2.06
N GLU A 203 14.31 -0.08 1.76
CA GLU A 203 15.46 0.76 1.41
C GLU A 203 16.41 0.93 2.60
N PHE A 204 15.90 1.13 3.80
CA PHE A 204 16.69 1.20 5.02
C PHE A 204 17.52 -0.08 5.22
N VAL A 205 16.90 -1.27 5.12
CA VAL A 205 17.60 -2.56 5.28
C VAL A 205 18.68 -2.74 4.21
N ARG A 206 18.43 -2.29 2.98
CA ARG A 206 19.41 -2.36 1.88
C ARG A 206 20.67 -1.51 2.15
N LEU A 207 20.54 -0.45 2.90
CA LEU A 207 21.60 0.51 3.21
C LEU A 207 22.28 0.23 4.56
N LEU A 208 21.77 -0.72 5.35
CA LEU A 208 22.40 -1.09 6.62
C LEU A 208 23.84 -1.55 6.43
N PRO A 209 24.77 -1.15 7.32
CA PRO A 209 26.08 -1.78 7.42
C PRO A 209 26.01 -3.28 7.67
N PRO A 210 27.13 -4.03 7.63
CA PRO A 210 27.10 -5.45 7.96
C PRO A 210 26.38 -5.69 9.28
N LYS A 211 25.29 -6.46 9.23
CA LYS A 211 24.27 -6.57 10.30
C LYS A 211 24.84 -6.88 11.69
N GLN A 212 25.90 -7.69 11.76
CA GLN A 212 26.52 -8.10 13.04
C GLN A 212 27.21 -6.95 13.82
N SER A 213 27.42 -5.80 13.20
CA SER A 213 28.07 -4.65 13.81
C SER A 213 27.13 -3.54 14.27
N VAL A 214 25.81 -3.73 14.07
CA VAL A 214 24.80 -2.70 14.34
C VAL A 214 23.78 -3.17 15.35
N GLY A 215 23.37 -2.30 16.25
CA GLY A 215 22.16 -2.39 17.04
C GLY A 215 21.07 -1.52 16.41
N LEU A 216 19.81 -1.80 16.69
CA LEU A 216 18.67 -1.00 16.27
C LEU A 216 17.88 -0.54 17.49
N VAL A 217 17.41 0.71 17.45
CA VAL A 217 16.39 1.24 18.35
C VAL A 217 15.15 1.54 17.53
N ILE A 218 14.02 0.94 17.88
CA ILE A 218 12.73 1.11 17.21
C ILE A 218 11.79 1.84 18.15
N ALA A 219 11.60 3.14 17.97
CA ALA A 219 10.81 4.00 18.86
C ALA A 219 9.46 4.36 18.22
N GLY A 220 8.37 3.91 18.84
CA GLY A 220 7.00 4.22 18.42
C GLY A 220 6.43 5.46 19.09
N HIS A 221 5.72 6.28 18.32
CA HIS A 221 5.10 7.53 18.75
C HIS A 221 3.65 7.64 18.28
N THR A 222 2.88 8.51 18.95
CA THR A 222 1.52 8.90 18.54
C THR A 222 1.41 10.43 18.45
N ASP A 223 0.33 10.92 17.87
CA ASP A 223 -0.10 12.29 18.11
C ASP A 223 -0.71 12.43 19.52
N LEU A 224 -1.09 13.65 19.91
CA LEU A 224 -1.63 13.96 21.23
C LEU A 224 -3.15 13.76 21.33
N SER A 225 -3.74 12.98 20.42
CA SER A 225 -5.18 12.66 20.48
C SER A 225 -5.40 11.35 21.22
N GLY A 226 -6.31 11.36 22.17
CA GLY A 226 -6.63 10.19 22.99
C GLY A 226 -6.03 10.25 24.40
N SER A 227 -6.12 9.15 25.14
CA SER A 227 -5.50 9.07 26.46
C SER A 227 -4.04 8.61 26.37
N ASN A 228 -3.20 9.07 27.28
CA ASN A 228 -1.81 8.65 27.39
C ASN A 228 -1.63 7.13 27.42
N ALA A 229 -2.48 6.41 28.22
CA ALA A 229 -2.44 4.96 28.28
C ALA A 229 -2.77 4.29 26.93
N TYR A 230 -3.72 4.84 26.19
CA TYR A 230 -4.06 4.37 24.86
C TYR A 230 -2.93 4.63 23.89
N ASN A 231 -2.36 5.83 23.88
CA ASN A 231 -1.27 6.25 23.01
C ASN A 231 0.01 5.44 23.29
N LEU A 232 0.28 5.11 24.53
CA LEU A 232 1.38 4.22 24.88
C LEU A 232 1.21 2.82 24.26
N ALA A 233 0.01 2.24 24.39
CA ALA A 233 -0.31 0.94 23.79
C ALA A 233 -0.29 0.97 22.25
N LEU A 234 -0.76 2.06 21.63
CA LEU A 234 -0.74 2.23 20.16
C LEU A 234 0.69 2.38 19.64
N SER A 235 1.53 3.14 20.32
CA SER A 235 2.94 3.29 19.94
C SER A 235 3.71 1.97 20.06
N ALA A 236 3.39 1.12 21.06
CA ALA A 236 3.94 -0.22 21.17
C ALA A 236 3.57 -1.07 19.96
N ARG A 237 2.28 -1.15 19.61
CA ARG A 237 1.84 -1.91 18.42
C ARG A 237 2.50 -1.45 17.13
N ARG A 238 2.72 -0.15 16.95
CA ARG A 238 3.43 0.39 15.78
C ARG A 238 4.90 -0.04 15.74
N ALA A 239 5.58 0.05 16.87
CA ALA A 239 6.98 -0.36 16.97
C ALA A 239 7.15 -1.87 16.75
N GLU A 240 6.25 -2.68 17.31
CA GLU A 240 6.20 -4.13 17.10
C GLU A 240 5.95 -4.48 15.62
N ALA A 241 4.99 -3.83 14.95
CA ALA A 241 4.73 -4.05 13.54
C ALA A 241 5.95 -3.74 12.65
N VAL A 242 6.72 -2.69 12.98
CA VAL A 242 7.98 -2.39 12.29
C VAL A 242 9.04 -3.45 12.60
N GLN A 243 9.16 -3.89 13.84
CA GLN A 243 10.10 -4.95 14.23
C GLN A 243 9.81 -6.25 13.47
N ASP A 244 8.54 -6.67 13.42
CA ASP A 244 8.11 -7.89 12.72
C ASP A 244 8.43 -7.79 11.23
N TYR A 245 8.14 -6.66 10.61
CA TYR A 245 8.46 -6.43 9.21
C TYR A 245 9.97 -6.46 8.93
N LEU A 246 10.79 -5.86 9.80
CA LEU A 246 12.25 -5.94 9.70
C LEU A 246 12.76 -7.38 9.87
N ALA A 247 12.12 -8.17 10.73
CA ALA A 247 12.44 -9.58 10.91
C ALA A 247 12.15 -10.40 9.65
N ASP A 248 11.04 -10.12 8.96
CA ASP A 248 10.71 -10.73 7.65
C ASP A 248 11.74 -10.39 6.58
N LEU A 249 12.40 -9.24 6.69
CA LEU A 249 13.53 -8.83 5.82
C LEU A 249 14.89 -9.40 6.28
N GLY A 250 14.90 -10.30 7.29
CA GLY A 250 16.10 -10.92 7.83
C GLY A 250 16.91 -10.03 8.77
N VAL A 251 16.27 -9.01 9.39
CA VAL A 251 16.89 -8.20 10.44
C VAL A 251 16.34 -8.68 11.79
N THR A 252 16.95 -9.73 12.31
CA THR A 252 16.54 -10.37 13.57
C THR A 252 17.58 -10.13 14.68
N ALA A 253 17.19 -10.38 15.93
CA ALA A 253 18.09 -10.27 17.07
C ALA A 253 19.31 -11.22 17.00
N THR A 254 19.27 -12.23 16.10
CA THR A 254 20.42 -13.12 15.83
C THR A 254 21.34 -12.59 14.75
N GLU A 255 20.86 -11.68 13.91
CA GLU A 255 21.59 -11.12 12.76
C GLU A 255 22.21 -9.75 13.09
N VAL A 256 21.65 -9.02 14.06
CA VAL A 256 22.15 -7.72 14.54
C VAL A 256 22.62 -7.83 16.00
N ALA A 257 23.43 -6.88 16.45
CA ALA A 257 24.01 -6.92 17.79
C ALA A 257 22.93 -6.83 18.89
N ASN A 258 21.91 -6.00 18.70
CA ASN A 258 20.71 -5.91 19.55
C ASN A 258 19.57 -5.19 18.81
N ILE A 259 18.34 -5.42 19.28
CA ILE A 259 17.15 -4.64 18.90
C ILE A 259 16.48 -4.18 20.19
N GLU A 260 16.33 -2.87 20.33
CA GLU A 260 15.60 -2.23 21.42
C GLU A 260 14.28 -1.65 20.88
N VAL A 261 13.15 -2.00 21.49
CA VAL A 261 11.83 -1.51 21.10
C VAL A 261 11.29 -0.61 22.20
N LEU A 262 10.96 0.63 21.85
CA LEU A 262 10.49 1.67 22.75
C LEU A 262 9.06 2.10 22.37
N ALA A 263 8.16 2.09 23.35
CA ALA A 263 6.83 2.67 23.25
C ALA A 263 6.85 4.03 23.96
N LEU A 264 6.82 5.11 23.20
CA LEU A 264 6.93 6.48 23.73
C LEU A 264 5.58 7.22 23.77
N GLY A 265 4.54 6.64 23.15
CA GLY A 265 3.22 7.28 23.12
C GLY A 265 3.30 8.70 22.55
N GLU A 266 2.71 9.64 23.28
CA GLU A 266 2.68 11.08 22.95
C GLU A 266 3.77 11.91 23.63
N SER A 267 4.67 11.27 24.40
CA SER A 267 5.63 11.99 25.25
C SER A 267 6.71 12.76 24.49
N GLU A 268 7.02 12.33 23.26
CA GLU A 268 8.06 12.92 22.42
C GLU A 268 7.52 13.26 21.02
N PRO A 269 6.69 14.30 20.88
CA PRO A 269 6.15 14.68 19.60
C PRO A 269 7.25 15.27 18.69
N ALA A 270 7.23 14.91 17.40
CA ALA A 270 8.11 15.51 16.40
C ALA A 270 7.78 17.00 16.19
N VAL A 271 6.50 17.31 16.24
CA VAL A 271 5.98 18.69 16.19
C VAL A 271 5.14 18.91 17.44
N PRO A 272 5.51 19.86 18.30
CA PRO A 272 4.73 20.20 19.49
C PRO A 272 3.32 20.67 19.12
N THR A 273 2.31 20.11 19.78
CA THR A 273 0.91 20.50 19.64
C THR A 273 0.24 20.61 21.00
N ALA A 274 -0.96 21.19 21.05
CA ALA A 274 -1.80 21.09 22.22
C ALA A 274 -2.33 19.65 22.38
N ASP A 275 -2.75 19.32 23.61
CA ASP A 275 -3.44 18.06 23.90
C ASP A 275 -4.71 17.91 23.05
N GLY A 276 -5.02 16.67 22.64
CA GLY A 276 -6.16 16.34 21.79
C GLY A 276 -5.96 16.62 20.29
N VAL A 277 -4.84 17.21 19.88
CA VAL A 277 -4.58 17.54 18.47
C VAL A 277 -4.09 16.33 17.68
N ARG A 278 -4.76 16.05 16.54
CA ARG A 278 -4.33 15.06 15.56
C ARG A 278 -3.30 15.68 14.62
N LEU A 279 -2.10 15.10 14.59
CA LEU A 279 -1.04 15.55 13.69
C LEU A 279 -0.29 14.36 13.08
N PRO A 280 -0.35 14.19 11.73
CA PRO A 280 0.29 13.05 11.04
C PRO A 280 1.78 12.90 11.35
N GLU A 281 2.52 14.00 11.46
CA GLU A 281 3.97 14.03 11.70
C GLU A 281 4.35 13.41 13.05
N ASN A 282 3.42 13.39 14.00
CA ASN A 282 3.63 12.76 15.31
C ASN A 282 3.32 11.25 15.32
N ARG A 283 2.53 10.77 14.37
CA ARG A 283 2.18 9.34 14.23
C ARG A 283 3.27 8.59 13.47
N ARG A 284 4.37 8.30 14.15
CA ARG A 284 5.57 7.75 13.49
C ARG A 284 6.23 6.63 14.28
N VAL A 285 7.08 5.88 13.60
CA VAL A 285 8.13 5.06 14.22
C VAL A 285 9.47 5.54 13.68
N VAL A 286 10.42 5.69 14.56
CA VAL A 286 11.83 5.99 14.24
C VAL A 286 12.62 4.71 14.44
N VAL A 287 13.31 4.24 13.40
CA VAL A 287 14.29 3.16 13.50
C VAL A 287 15.67 3.77 13.36
N GLN A 288 16.45 3.69 14.40
CA GLN A 288 17.79 4.27 14.48
C GLN A 288 18.85 3.17 14.57
N VAL A 289 19.91 3.28 13.78
CA VAL A 289 21.08 2.43 13.89
C VAL A 289 21.95 2.89 15.05
N ASN A 290 22.31 1.96 15.91
CA ASN A 290 23.25 2.16 16.99
C ASN A 290 24.51 1.34 16.69
N THR A 291 25.60 1.98 16.30
CA THR A 291 26.86 1.26 16.11
C THR A 291 27.42 0.88 17.48
N ALA A 292 27.52 -0.42 17.75
CA ALA A 292 28.24 -0.90 18.92
C ALA A 292 29.68 -0.38 18.85
N ARG A 293 30.07 0.46 19.81
CA ARG A 293 31.44 0.88 19.98
C ARG A 293 32.27 -0.21 20.62
#